data_f8a738d8250ad413c77387ba229e00d0
#
_entry.id   f8a738d8250ad413c77387ba229e00d0
#
_cell.length_a   1.000
_cell.length_b   1.000
_cell.length_c   1.000
_cell.angle_alpha   90.00
_cell.angle_beta   90.00
_cell.angle_gamma   90.00
#
_symmetry.space_group_name_H-M   'P 1'
#
loop_
_entity.id
_entity.type
_entity.pdbx_description
1 polymer ?
#
loop_
_entity_poly.entity_id
_entity_poly.type
_entity_poly.pdbx_seq_one_letter_code
_entity_poly.pdbx_strand_id
1 'polypeptide(L)'
;MQTTCLLPSGPIQVADYVCTATPDSTPFSELHTGYSLSFVRQGSFGYHSRGRSFELVAGSVLVGFPGDEFVCTHEHQAGGDECLSFRLSAECVALLGDAPAVWQRGALPPQPELMVLGELAQTVLEGQSGAGLDEVAYCFAARFVRLVGGRCERPLALTSRDRKRAVDAAHWLDSRAHEAIDLGRVAAHAGLSPFHFLRLFSRALGVTPHQYVVRSRLRRAARLLVDPQRAITDVALDVGFADLSNFIRTFRRAAGVSPGAFRRAARGDRKILQASLARLPQAL
;
A
#
# COMPACT_ATOMS: atom_id res chain seq x y z
N MET A 1 -12.04 14.80 -17.42
CA MET A 1 -11.42 13.96 -16.37
C MET A 1 -11.36 12.52 -16.86
N GLN A 2 -10.18 11.90 -16.81
CA GLN A 2 -9.98 10.50 -17.17
C GLN A 2 -9.80 9.70 -15.87
N THR A 3 -10.49 8.57 -15.75
CA THR A 3 -10.43 7.71 -14.55
C THR A 3 -10.00 6.31 -14.97
N THR A 4 -8.94 5.79 -14.38
CA THR A 4 -8.47 4.42 -14.56
C THR A 4 -8.62 3.67 -13.25
N CYS A 5 -9.41 2.59 -13.24
CA CYS A 5 -9.57 1.75 -12.06
C CYS A 5 -8.40 0.77 -11.98
N LEU A 6 -7.60 0.85 -10.92
CA LEU A 6 -6.36 0.08 -10.72
C LEU A 6 -6.57 -1.14 -9.81
N LEU A 7 -7.49 -1.03 -8.85
CA LEU A 7 -7.94 -2.09 -7.97
C LEU A 7 -9.47 -2.03 -7.88
N PRO A 8 -10.20 -2.79 -8.74
CA PRO A 8 -11.64 -2.60 -8.92
C PRO A 8 -12.51 -3.25 -7.85
N SER A 9 -11.95 -4.12 -7.03
CA SER A 9 -12.73 -4.90 -6.06
C SER A 9 -12.03 -5.00 -4.72
N GLY A 10 -12.82 -5.29 -3.69
CA GLY A 10 -12.34 -5.38 -2.32
C GLY A 10 -12.84 -4.22 -1.47
N PRO A 11 -12.47 -4.22 -0.19
CA PRO A 11 -12.91 -3.22 0.77
C PRO A 11 -12.26 -1.84 0.59
N ILE A 12 -11.15 -1.77 -0.15
CA ILE A 12 -10.60 -0.52 -0.70
C ILE A 12 -10.42 -0.70 -2.20
N GLN A 13 -11.08 0.15 -2.97
CA GLN A 13 -10.87 0.28 -4.41
C GLN A 13 -9.85 1.40 -4.64
N VAL A 14 -8.98 1.24 -5.62
CA VAL A 14 -7.99 2.25 -5.98
C VAL A 14 -8.22 2.69 -7.41
N ALA A 15 -8.32 3.99 -7.62
CA ALA A 15 -8.51 4.58 -8.94
C ALA A 15 -7.53 5.75 -9.16
N ASP A 16 -7.03 5.83 -10.36
CA ASP A 16 -6.21 6.94 -10.83
C ASP A 16 -7.10 7.95 -11.55
N TYR A 17 -6.98 9.21 -11.16
CA TYR A 17 -7.69 10.34 -11.74
C TYR A 17 -6.71 11.29 -12.40
N VAL A 18 -6.90 11.56 -13.67
CA VAL A 18 -6.17 12.58 -14.41
C VAL A 18 -7.18 13.64 -14.87
N CYS A 19 -7.06 14.82 -14.35
CA CYS A 19 -7.86 15.98 -14.72
C CYS A 19 -7.05 16.90 -15.64
N THR A 20 -7.62 17.26 -16.78
CA THR A 20 -7.02 18.17 -17.75
C THR A 20 -7.74 19.52 -17.79
N ALA A 21 -8.52 19.83 -16.77
CA ALA A 21 -9.22 21.10 -16.66
C ALA A 21 -8.22 22.26 -16.62
N THR A 22 -8.64 23.38 -17.16
CA THR A 22 -7.88 24.65 -17.26
C THR A 22 -8.63 25.76 -16.55
N PRO A 23 -8.03 26.94 -16.35
CA PRO A 23 -8.73 28.08 -15.77
C PRO A 23 -10.01 28.51 -16.48
N ASP A 24 -10.11 28.21 -17.79
CA ASP A 24 -11.30 28.52 -18.58
C ASP A 24 -12.40 27.45 -18.48
N SER A 25 -12.14 26.35 -17.79
CA SER A 25 -13.12 25.27 -17.61
C SER A 25 -14.20 25.71 -16.62
N THR A 26 -15.47 25.55 -17.00
CA THR A 26 -16.58 25.87 -16.13
C THR A 26 -16.67 24.85 -15.00
N PRO A 27 -16.55 25.25 -13.72
CA PRO A 27 -16.74 24.37 -12.59
C PRO A 27 -18.17 23.82 -12.56
N PHE A 28 -18.33 22.57 -12.14
CA PHE A 28 -19.63 21.94 -11.95
C PHE A 28 -19.68 21.22 -10.60
N SER A 29 -20.89 21.06 -10.08
CA SER A 29 -21.09 20.36 -8.82
C SER A 29 -21.09 18.85 -9.03
N GLU A 30 -20.39 18.15 -8.16
CA GLU A 30 -20.32 16.70 -8.09
C GLU A 30 -20.76 16.21 -6.70
N LEU A 31 -21.02 14.91 -6.59
CA LEU A 31 -21.44 14.27 -5.34
C LEU A 31 -20.48 13.15 -4.96
N HIS A 32 -20.02 13.14 -3.74
CA HIS A 32 -19.27 12.00 -3.22
C HIS A 32 -20.20 10.80 -3.03
N THR A 33 -19.97 9.73 -3.79
CA THR A 33 -20.79 8.50 -3.74
C THR A 33 -20.37 7.57 -2.61
N GLY A 34 -19.25 7.83 -1.93
CA GLY A 34 -18.69 7.00 -0.87
C GLY A 34 -17.57 7.70 -0.12
N TYR A 35 -17.05 7.01 0.87
CA TYR A 35 -15.83 7.47 1.56
C TYR A 35 -14.63 7.35 0.63
N SER A 36 -13.84 8.41 0.53
CA SER A 36 -12.62 8.39 -0.27
C SER A 36 -11.51 9.25 0.32
N LEU A 37 -10.27 8.86 0.04
CA LEU A 37 -9.07 9.63 0.32
C LEU A 37 -8.31 9.76 -1.00
N SER A 38 -8.28 10.95 -1.59
CA SER A 38 -7.61 11.18 -2.86
C SER A 38 -6.31 11.95 -2.61
N PHE A 39 -5.20 11.27 -2.80
CA PHE A 39 -3.86 11.84 -2.68
C PHE A 39 -3.49 12.57 -3.97
N VAL A 40 -3.24 13.87 -3.87
CA VAL A 40 -2.81 14.70 -5.00
C VAL A 40 -1.34 14.38 -5.29
N ARG A 41 -1.08 13.77 -6.45
CA ARG A 41 0.29 13.41 -6.88
C ARG A 41 0.97 14.57 -7.58
N GLN A 42 0.21 15.26 -8.43
CA GLN A 42 0.72 16.34 -9.26
C GLN A 42 -0.37 17.41 -9.46
N GLY A 43 0.07 18.65 -9.71
CA GLY A 43 -0.83 19.76 -9.97
C GLY A 43 -1.40 20.38 -8.72
N SER A 44 -2.44 21.18 -8.93
CA SER A 44 -3.18 21.86 -7.85
C SER A 44 -4.58 22.23 -8.32
N PHE A 45 -5.52 22.28 -7.39
CA PHE A 45 -6.90 22.71 -7.65
C PHE A 45 -7.57 23.25 -6.39
N GLY A 46 -8.55 24.14 -6.56
CA GLY A 46 -9.45 24.56 -5.50
C GLY A 46 -10.52 23.49 -5.27
N TYR A 47 -10.86 23.23 -4.03
CA TYR A 47 -11.91 22.30 -3.63
C TYR A 47 -12.88 22.95 -2.67
N HIS A 48 -14.16 22.94 -3.01
CA HIS A 48 -15.23 23.57 -2.24
C HIS A 48 -16.25 22.52 -1.82
N SER A 49 -16.47 22.37 -0.52
CA SER A 49 -17.46 21.47 0.04
C SER A 49 -17.92 21.91 1.41
N ARG A 50 -19.18 21.70 1.77
CA ARG A 50 -19.75 22.08 3.08
C ARG A 50 -19.53 23.54 3.46
N GLY A 51 -19.59 24.47 2.50
CA GLY A 51 -19.35 25.88 2.71
C GLY A 51 -17.89 26.24 3.05
N ARG A 52 -16.94 25.32 2.88
CA ARG A 52 -15.52 25.50 3.11
C ARG A 52 -14.76 25.43 1.79
N SER A 53 -13.68 26.19 1.70
CA SER A 53 -12.81 26.21 0.53
C SER A 53 -11.42 25.76 0.93
N PHE A 54 -10.77 24.98 0.06
CA PHE A 54 -9.44 24.44 0.26
C PHE A 54 -8.64 24.61 -1.04
N GLU A 55 -7.36 24.91 -0.92
CA GLU A 55 -6.39 24.81 -2.01
C GLU A 55 -5.59 23.51 -1.84
N LEU A 56 -5.71 22.63 -2.81
CA LEU A 56 -4.99 21.37 -2.81
C LEU A 56 -3.80 21.46 -3.75
N VAL A 57 -2.67 21.03 -3.26
CA VAL A 57 -1.39 20.94 -3.98
C VAL A 57 -0.84 19.54 -3.87
N ALA A 58 0.20 19.20 -4.61
CA ALA A 58 0.85 17.89 -4.51
C ALA A 58 1.18 17.55 -3.04
N GLY A 59 0.79 16.35 -2.59
CA GLY A 59 0.89 15.90 -1.21
C GLY A 59 -0.34 16.16 -0.34
N SER A 60 -1.29 16.99 -0.79
CA SER A 60 -2.59 17.16 -0.12
C SER A 60 -3.46 15.92 -0.25
N VAL A 61 -4.43 15.79 0.64
CA VAL A 61 -5.43 14.70 0.60
C VAL A 61 -6.82 15.30 0.61
N LEU A 62 -7.60 15.06 -0.43
CA LEU A 62 -9.02 15.33 -0.48
C LEU A 62 -9.77 14.21 0.24
N VAL A 63 -10.73 14.56 1.07
CA VAL A 63 -11.53 13.62 1.88
C VAL A 63 -12.97 13.67 1.40
N GLY A 64 -13.42 12.58 0.79
CA GLY A 64 -14.80 12.41 0.36
C GLY A 64 -15.65 11.73 1.44
N PHE A 65 -16.80 12.33 1.72
CA PHE A 65 -17.82 11.79 2.61
C PHE A 65 -19.12 11.52 1.82
N PRO A 66 -19.77 10.36 1.97
CA PRO A 66 -20.98 10.03 1.21
C PRO A 66 -22.05 11.10 1.31
N GLY A 67 -22.57 11.53 0.18
CA GLY A 67 -23.64 12.54 0.11
C GLY A 67 -23.15 13.99 0.17
N ASP A 68 -21.86 14.26 0.36
CA ASP A 68 -21.34 15.62 0.29
C ASP A 68 -21.24 16.09 -1.16
N GLU A 69 -21.82 17.26 -1.41
CA GLU A 69 -21.66 17.99 -2.66
C GLU A 69 -20.35 18.76 -2.65
N PHE A 70 -19.66 18.75 -3.79
CA PHE A 70 -18.40 19.46 -3.94
C PHE A 70 -18.22 20.06 -5.33
N VAL A 71 -17.34 21.05 -5.42
CA VAL A 71 -16.93 21.70 -6.67
C VAL A 71 -15.41 21.79 -6.70
N CYS A 72 -14.79 21.33 -7.79
CA CYS A 72 -13.38 21.57 -8.08
C CYS A 72 -13.22 22.77 -9.00
N THR A 73 -12.20 23.61 -8.71
CA THR A 73 -11.85 24.78 -9.53
C THR A 73 -10.37 24.73 -9.90
N HIS A 74 -10.01 25.24 -11.09
CA HIS A 74 -8.64 25.18 -11.62
C HIS A 74 -8.12 26.58 -11.97
N GLU A 75 -8.36 27.56 -11.10
CA GLU A 75 -8.10 28.98 -11.35
C GLU A 75 -6.61 29.33 -11.47
N HIS A 76 -5.73 28.53 -10.88
CA HIS A 76 -4.32 28.90 -10.69
C HIS A 76 -3.33 28.12 -11.54
N GLN A 77 -3.74 27.07 -12.24
CA GLN A 77 -2.81 26.25 -13.00
C GLN A 77 -3.42 25.67 -14.28
N ALA A 78 -2.74 25.89 -15.41
CA ALA A 78 -3.16 25.38 -16.72
C ALA A 78 -2.79 23.90 -16.97
N GLY A 79 -2.12 23.22 -16.05
CA GLY A 79 -1.57 21.88 -16.26
C GLY A 79 -2.46 20.72 -15.79
N GLY A 80 -3.63 21.00 -15.21
CA GLY A 80 -4.47 19.99 -14.62
C GLY A 80 -3.89 19.39 -13.32
N ASP A 81 -4.46 18.27 -12.89
CA ASP A 81 -4.02 17.57 -11.68
C ASP A 81 -4.13 16.06 -11.83
N GLU A 82 -3.36 15.34 -11.02
CA GLU A 82 -3.39 13.88 -10.93
C GLU A 82 -3.60 13.46 -9.48
N CYS A 83 -4.57 12.59 -9.26
CA CYS A 83 -4.93 12.11 -7.95
C CYS A 83 -5.02 10.59 -7.90
N LEU A 84 -4.42 9.99 -6.89
CA LEU A 84 -4.63 8.59 -6.55
C LEU A 84 -5.70 8.48 -5.47
N SER A 85 -6.86 7.92 -5.81
CA SER A 85 -8.03 7.84 -4.93
C SER A 85 -8.21 6.45 -4.35
N PHE A 86 -8.25 6.37 -3.03
CA PHE A 86 -8.59 5.20 -2.24
C PHE A 86 -10.06 5.31 -1.81
N ARG A 87 -10.93 4.52 -2.43
CA ARG A 87 -12.36 4.47 -2.09
C ARG A 87 -12.58 3.35 -1.08
N LEU A 88 -13.17 3.69 0.06
CA LEU A 88 -13.34 2.78 1.18
C LEU A 88 -14.80 2.32 1.30
N SER A 89 -15.01 1.03 1.53
CA SER A 89 -16.33 0.53 1.91
C SER A 89 -16.73 1.02 3.31
N ALA A 90 -18.03 1.07 3.58
CA ALA A 90 -18.54 1.43 4.90
C ALA A 90 -18.02 0.49 6.00
N GLU A 91 -17.85 -0.80 5.70
CA GLU A 91 -17.25 -1.78 6.61
C GLU A 91 -15.80 -1.42 6.94
N CYS A 92 -15.02 -0.99 5.92
CA CYS A 92 -13.67 -0.51 6.13
C CYS A 92 -13.61 0.69 7.07
N VAL A 93 -14.46 1.66 6.83
CA VAL A 93 -14.54 2.88 7.64
C VAL A 93 -14.92 2.54 9.08
N ALA A 94 -15.88 1.64 9.29
CA ALA A 94 -16.27 1.18 10.63
C ALA A 94 -15.09 0.53 11.39
N LEU A 95 -14.24 -0.23 10.68
CA LEU A 95 -13.05 -0.86 11.27
C LEU A 95 -11.93 0.12 11.59
N LEU A 96 -11.75 1.16 10.77
CA LEU A 96 -10.72 2.17 10.96
C LEU A 96 -11.12 3.24 11.99
N GLY A 97 -12.41 3.51 12.10
CA GLY A 97 -13.01 4.54 12.95
C GLY A 97 -13.97 5.39 12.14
N ASP A 98 -15.24 5.25 12.45
CA ASP A 98 -16.39 5.84 11.76
C ASP A 98 -16.79 7.25 12.24
N ALA A 99 -15.97 7.88 13.10
CA ALA A 99 -16.28 9.21 13.63
C ALA A 99 -16.50 10.22 12.48
N PRO A 100 -17.72 10.78 12.30
CA PRO A 100 -18.03 11.67 11.19
C PRO A 100 -17.06 12.85 11.09
N ALA A 101 -16.62 13.40 12.22
CA ALA A 101 -15.68 14.52 12.27
C ALA A 101 -14.32 14.23 11.56
N VAL A 102 -13.94 12.96 11.43
CA VAL A 102 -12.73 12.54 10.72
C VAL A 102 -12.96 12.62 9.21
N TRP A 103 -14.10 12.11 8.75
CA TRP A 103 -14.43 11.96 7.33
C TRP A 103 -15.05 13.21 6.70
N GLN A 104 -15.58 14.11 7.52
CA GLN A 104 -16.15 15.41 7.09
C GLN A 104 -15.13 16.55 7.07
N ARG A 105 -13.86 16.25 7.09
CA ARG A 105 -12.78 17.25 7.07
C ARG A 105 -12.72 18.05 5.79
N GLY A 106 -13.12 17.48 4.68
CA GLY A 106 -13.01 18.04 3.34
C GLY A 106 -11.63 17.88 2.73
N ALA A 107 -10.58 18.40 3.37
CA ALA A 107 -9.22 18.19 2.91
C ALA A 107 -8.19 18.24 4.05
N LEU A 108 -7.00 17.67 3.79
CA LEU A 108 -5.79 17.83 4.60
C LEU A 108 -4.69 18.47 3.74
N PRO A 109 -3.95 19.46 4.31
CA PRO A 109 -2.71 19.91 3.70
C PRO A 109 -1.67 18.80 3.67
N PRO A 110 -0.59 18.91 2.90
CA PRO A 110 0.46 17.90 2.84
C PRO A 110 0.95 17.48 4.23
N GLN A 111 0.85 16.19 4.52
CA GLN A 111 1.33 15.59 5.78
C GLN A 111 2.48 14.64 5.47
N PRO A 112 3.65 14.76 6.11
CA PRO A 112 4.84 13.96 5.78
C PRO A 112 4.56 12.45 5.74
N GLU A 113 3.77 11.94 6.69
CA GLU A 113 3.47 10.52 6.81
C GLU A 113 2.56 10.02 5.68
N LEU A 114 1.59 10.82 5.25
CA LEU A 114 0.71 10.49 4.13
C LEU A 114 1.42 10.65 2.80
N MET A 115 2.30 11.66 2.68
CA MET A 115 3.14 11.83 1.49
C MET A 115 4.01 10.59 1.25
N VAL A 116 4.70 10.08 2.27
CA VAL A 116 5.54 8.87 2.14
C VAL A 116 4.72 7.65 1.70
N LEU A 117 3.51 7.48 2.23
CA LEU A 117 2.63 6.38 1.83
C LEU A 117 2.03 6.59 0.43
N GLY A 118 1.72 7.82 0.06
CA GLY A 118 1.28 8.17 -1.29
C GLY A 118 2.35 7.88 -2.34
N GLU A 119 3.59 8.30 -2.08
CA GLU A 119 4.74 7.97 -2.95
C GLU A 119 5.00 6.46 -3.02
N LEU A 120 4.83 5.73 -1.91
CA LEU A 120 4.94 4.27 -1.91
C LEU A 120 3.85 3.65 -2.81
N ALA A 121 2.61 4.13 -2.74
CA ALA A 121 1.54 3.68 -3.63
C ALA A 121 1.89 3.95 -5.10
N GLN A 122 2.47 5.11 -5.40
CA GLN A 122 2.97 5.45 -6.73
C GLN A 122 4.03 4.46 -7.21
N THR A 123 5.04 4.16 -6.39
CA THR A 123 6.11 3.22 -6.76
C THR A 123 5.59 1.79 -6.94
N VAL A 124 4.50 1.41 -6.26
CA VAL A 124 3.81 0.13 -6.50
C VAL A 124 3.19 0.11 -7.90
N LEU A 125 2.50 1.18 -8.29
CA LEU A 125 1.88 1.30 -9.62
C LEU A 125 2.90 1.27 -10.75
N GLU A 126 4.07 1.87 -10.55
CA GLU A 126 5.18 1.87 -11.49
C GLU A 126 5.96 0.54 -11.52
N GLY A 127 5.51 -0.48 -10.79
CA GLY A 127 6.20 -1.77 -10.68
C GLY A 127 7.57 -1.72 -9.99
N GLN A 128 7.87 -0.61 -9.30
CA GLN A 128 9.15 -0.39 -8.63
C GLN A 128 9.16 -0.90 -7.18
N SER A 129 8.01 -1.25 -6.62
CA SER A 129 7.87 -1.75 -5.26
C SER A 129 7.20 -3.13 -5.25
N GLY A 130 7.65 -4.01 -4.35
CA GLY A 130 7.03 -5.31 -4.11
C GLY A 130 5.91 -5.28 -3.07
N ALA A 131 5.45 -4.10 -2.63
CA ALA A 131 4.31 -3.97 -1.74
C ALA A 131 3.00 -4.23 -2.50
N GLY A 132 1.96 -4.70 -1.81
CA GLY A 132 0.61 -4.79 -2.38
C GLY A 132 -0.08 -3.43 -2.37
N LEU A 133 -0.76 -3.07 -3.46
CA LEU A 133 -1.46 -1.79 -3.56
C LEU A 133 -2.59 -1.68 -2.53
N ASP A 134 -3.32 -2.78 -2.28
CA ASP A 134 -4.36 -2.90 -1.27
C ASP A 134 -3.83 -2.68 0.15
N GLU A 135 -2.66 -3.21 0.46
CA GLU A 135 -2.00 -3.03 1.76
C GLU A 135 -1.54 -1.59 1.98
N VAL A 136 -0.94 -0.97 0.95
CA VAL A 136 -0.52 0.43 1.02
C VAL A 136 -1.73 1.34 1.18
N ALA A 137 -2.82 1.07 0.45
CA ALA A 137 -4.07 1.80 0.55
C ALA A 137 -4.67 1.71 1.97
N TYR A 138 -4.66 0.52 2.57
CA TYR A 138 -5.09 0.34 3.95
C TYR A 138 -4.20 1.11 4.95
N CYS A 139 -2.88 1.02 4.79
CA CYS A 139 -1.93 1.76 5.64
C CYS A 139 -2.13 3.27 5.52
N PHE A 140 -2.41 3.76 4.30
CA PHE A 140 -2.72 5.17 4.05
C PHE A 140 -3.98 5.60 4.80
N ALA A 141 -5.08 4.85 4.68
CA ALA A 141 -6.34 5.15 5.35
C ALA A 141 -6.22 5.06 6.88
N ALA A 142 -5.54 4.05 7.40
CA ALA A 142 -5.31 3.90 8.84
C ALA A 142 -4.45 5.05 9.41
N ARG A 143 -3.44 5.49 8.66
CA ARG A 143 -2.60 6.63 9.03
C ARG A 143 -3.39 7.93 9.01
N PHE A 144 -4.22 8.14 7.98
CA PHE A 144 -5.12 9.28 7.90
C PHE A 144 -6.03 9.36 9.13
N VAL A 145 -6.77 8.31 9.45
CA VAL A 145 -7.68 8.28 10.62
C VAL A 145 -6.93 8.58 11.91
N ARG A 146 -5.73 8.05 12.08
CA ARG A 146 -4.91 8.29 13.27
C ARG A 146 -4.44 9.74 13.37
N LEU A 147 -4.00 10.35 12.26
CA LEU A 147 -3.57 11.75 12.22
C LEU A 147 -4.72 12.71 12.53
N VAL A 148 -5.91 12.42 11.99
CA VAL A 148 -7.07 13.30 12.13
C VAL A 148 -7.85 13.01 13.41
N GLY A 149 -7.96 11.74 13.81
CA GLY A 149 -8.80 11.29 14.91
C GLY A 149 -8.21 11.50 16.30
N GLY A 150 -6.92 11.81 16.40
CA GLY A 150 -6.23 11.94 17.71
C GLY A 150 -6.32 10.69 18.57
N ARG A 151 -6.80 9.57 18.03
CA ARG A 151 -6.95 8.29 18.73
C ARG A 151 -5.68 7.47 18.54
N CYS A 152 -4.98 7.28 19.64
CA CYS A 152 -4.06 6.15 19.76
C CYS A 152 -4.90 4.87 19.63
N GLU A 153 -4.59 4.00 18.67
CA GLU A 153 -5.20 2.67 18.63
C GLU A 153 -4.88 1.98 19.96
N ARG A 154 -5.89 1.72 20.78
CA ARG A 154 -5.72 0.78 21.91
C ARG A 154 -5.38 -0.57 21.29
N PRO A 155 -4.30 -1.24 21.74
CA PRO A 155 -4.03 -2.61 21.33
C PRO A 155 -5.23 -3.45 21.79
N LEU A 156 -6.11 -3.85 20.88
CA LEU A 156 -7.09 -4.88 21.20
C LEU A 156 -6.32 -6.17 21.45
N ALA A 157 -6.50 -6.75 22.62
CA ALA A 157 -5.94 -8.04 22.96
C ALA A 157 -6.46 -9.08 21.92
N LEU A 158 -5.53 -9.74 21.24
CA LEU A 158 -5.87 -10.82 20.32
C LEU A 158 -6.30 -12.04 21.10
N THR A 159 -7.45 -12.62 20.75
CA THR A 159 -7.88 -13.90 21.32
C THR A 159 -6.94 -15.04 20.90
N SER A 160 -6.90 -16.13 21.63
CA SER A 160 -6.14 -17.32 21.23
C SER A 160 -6.59 -17.87 19.88
N ARG A 161 -7.90 -17.79 19.59
CA ARG A 161 -8.49 -18.16 18.30
C ARG A 161 -7.94 -17.28 17.17
N ASP A 162 -7.81 -15.97 17.38
CA ASP A 162 -7.32 -15.03 16.36
C ASP A 162 -5.83 -15.22 16.11
N ARG A 163 -5.03 -15.45 17.15
CA ARG A 163 -3.62 -15.81 17.00
C ARG A 163 -3.46 -17.09 16.18
N LYS A 164 -4.23 -18.13 16.50
CA LYS A 164 -4.23 -19.39 15.74
C LYS A 164 -4.56 -19.16 14.28
N ARG A 165 -5.62 -18.41 13.95
CA ARG A 165 -6.00 -18.07 12.57
C ARG A 165 -4.88 -17.37 11.80
N ALA A 166 -4.18 -16.42 12.46
CA ALA A 166 -3.07 -15.72 11.82
C ALA A 166 -1.89 -16.67 11.53
N VAL A 167 -1.58 -17.56 12.45
CA VAL A 167 -0.51 -18.58 12.28
C VAL A 167 -0.88 -19.59 11.21
N ASP A 168 -2.09 -20.12 11.23
CA ASP A 168 -2.58 -21.07 10.19
C ASP A 168 -2.52 -20.42 8.80
N ALA A 169 -2.93 -19.14 8.70
CA ALA A 169 -2.83 -18.39 7.45
C ALA A 169 -1.36 -18.14 7.02
N ALA A 170 -0.45 -17.91 7.96
CA ALA A 170 0.97 -17.76 7.65
C ALA A 170 1.56 -19.04 7.09
N HIS A 171 1.23 -20.21 7.65
CA HIS A 171 1.62 -21.51 7.11
C HIS A 171 1.06 -21.75 5.72
N TRP A 172 -0.21 -21.40 5.50
CA TRP A 172 -0.85 -21.51 4.20
C TRP A 172 -0.17 -20.61 3.16
N LEU A 173 0.17 -19.36 3.53
CA LEU A 173 0.91 -18.42 2.68
C LEU A 173 2.32 -18.93 2.37
N ASP A 174 3.03 -19.43 3.37
CA ASP A 174 4.41 -19.92 3.19
C ASP A 174 4.45 -21.10 2.20
N SER A 175 3.52 -22.04 2.31
CA SER A 175 3.44 -23.21 1.41
C SER A 175 3.14 -22.83 -0.04
N ARG A 176 2.44 -21.73 -0.27
CA ARG A 176 2.00 -21.24 -1.59
C ARG A 176 2.67 -19.95 -2.04
N ALA A 177 3.74 -19.52 -1.39
CA ALA A 177 4.37 -18.23 -1.66
C ALA A 177 4.82 -18.06 -3.12
N HIS A 178 5.04 -19.15 -3.86
CA HIS A 178 5.40 -19.15 -5.27
C HIS A 178 4.21 -18.87 -6.21
N GLU A 179 2.97 -19.03 -5.72
CA GLU A 179 1.77 -18.75 -6.51
C GLU A 179 1.43 -17.24 -6.53
N ALA A 180 0.56 -16.85 -7.48
CA ALA A 180 -0.13 -15.57 -7.42
C ALA A 180 -1.24 -15.64 -6.36
N ILE A 181 -1.03 -15.01 -5.23
CA ILE A 181 -1.95 -15.00 -4.10
C ILE A 181 -2.55 -13.61 -3.95
N ASP A 182 -3.89 -13.55 -3.94
CA ASP A 182 -4.62 -12.35 -3.57
C ASP A 182 -5.11 -12.40 -2.12
N LEU A 183 -5.41 -11.23 -1.56
CA LEU A 183 -5.87 -11.07 -0.18
C LEU A 183 -7.19 -11.81 0.08
N GLY A 184 -8.09 -11.84 -0.90
CA GLY A 184 -9.40 -12.49 -0.79
C GLY A 184 -9.26 -14.01 -0.58
N ARG A 185 -8.37 -14.66 -1.32
CA ARG A 185 -8.11 -16.10 -1.18
C ARG A 185 -7.61 -16.47 0.22
N VAL A 186 -6.68 -15.69 0.75
CA VAL A 186 -6.13 -15.94 2.10
C VAL A 186 -7.16 -15.66 3.19
N ALA A 187 -7.92 -14.58 3.04
CA ALA A 187 -8.99 -14.24 3.98
C ALA A 187 -10.08 -15.30 4.02
N ALA A 188 -10.49 -15.82 2.85
CA ALA A 188 -11.44 -16.94 2.75
C ALA A 188 -10.91 -18.19 3.45
N HIS A 189 -9.62 -18.51 3.30
CA HIS A 189 -8.99 -19.63 4.02
C HIS A 189 -9.04 -19.44 5.55
N ALA A 190 -8.86 -18.20 6.02
CA ALA A 190 -8.96 -17.87 7.46
C ALA A 190 -10.41 -17.75 7.95
N GLY A 191 -11.42 -17.87 7.08
CA GLY A 191 -12.84 -17.68 7.41
C GLY A 191 -13.16 -16.24 7.85
N LEU A 192 -12.54 -15.24 7.18
CA LEU A 192 -12.65 -13.82 7.49
C LEU A 192 -12.89 -13.01 6.22
N SER A 193 -13.47 -11.81 6.37
CA SER A 193 -13.42 -10.83 5.29
C SER A 193 -11.97 -10.36 5.06
N PRO A 194 -11.61 -9.92 3.85
CA PRO A 194 -10.25 -9.47 3.52
C PRO A 194 -9.71 -8.43 4.51
N PHE A 195 -10.55 -7.55 4.98
CA PHE A 195 -10.23 -6.49 5.93
C PHE A 195 -9.92 -6.98 7.33
N HIS A 196 -10.83 -7.80 7.85
CA HIS A 196 -10.63 -8.40 9.16
C HIS A 196 -9.35 -9.24 9.17
N PHE A 197 -9.11 -9.99 8.09
CA PHE A 197 -7.90 -10.77 7.93
C PHE A 197 -6.64 -9.90 7.92
N LEU A 198 -6.58 -8.85 7.07
CA LEU A 198 -5.42 -7.97 6.97
C LEU A 198 -5.07 -7.36 8.33
N ARG A 199 -6.08 -6.85 9.04
CA ARG A 199 -5.91 -6.24 10.37
C ARG A 199 -5.44 -7.26 11.40
N LEU A 200 -6.08 -8.43 11.45
CA LEU A 200 -5.76 -9.51 12.39
C LEU A 200 -4.34 -10.01 12.15
N PHE A 201 -4.00 -10.33 10.90
CA PHE A 201 -2.70 -10.85 10.52
C PHE A 201 -1.57 -9.87 10.84
N SER A 202 -1.74 -8.58 10.44
CA SER A 202 -0.74 -7.54 10.70
C SER A 202 -0.54 -7.28 12.20
N ARG A 203 -1.59 -7.38 13.01
CA ARG A 203 -1.50 -7.26 14.47
C ARG A 203 -0.84 -8.46 15.12
N ALA A 204 -1.17 -9.67 14.65
CA ALA A 204 -0.64 -10.89 15.23
C ALA A 204 0.84 -11.10 14.92
N LEU A 205 1.25 -10.78 13.69
CA LEU A 205 2.57 -11.13 13.17
C LEU A 205 3.48 -9.92 12.91
N GLY A 206 2.98 -8.70 13.11
CA GLY A 206 3.76 -7.47 12.93
C GLY A 206 4.13 -7.16 11.48
N VAL A 207 3.56 -7.88 10.52
CA VAL A 207 3.80 -7.73 9.08
C VAL A 207 2.52 -7.93 8.31
N THR A 208 2.38 -7.29 7.16
CA THR A 208 1.24 -7.52 6.29
C THR A 208 1.34 -8.88 5.58
N PRO A 209 0.22 -9.49 5.12
CA PRO A 209 0.24 -10.74 4.39
C PRO A 209 1.17 -10.71 3.16
N HIS A 210 1.13 -9.63 2.39
CA HIS A 210 2.01 -9.46 1.23
C HIS A 210 3.49 -9.40 1.62
N GLN A 211 3.85 -8.60 2.66
CA GLN A 211 5.22 -8.58 3.17
C GLN A 211 5.68 -9.97 3.62
N TYR A 212 4.77 -10.73 4.23
CA TYR A 212 5.06 -12.11 4.63
C TYR A 212 5.37 -13.01 3.42
N VAL A 213 4.53 -12.96 2.37
CA VAL A 213 4.76 -13.70 1.11
C VAL A 213 6.10 -13.33 0.48
N VAL A 214 6.40 -12.02 0.36
CA VAL A 214 7.69 -11.57 -0.19
C VAL A 214 8.85 -12.10 0.62
N ARG A 215 8.76 -12.08 1.96
CA ARG A 215 9.81 -12.64 2.84
C ARG A 215 9.97 -14.14 2.67
N SER A 216 8.87 -14.89 2.52
CA SER A 216 8.88 -16.33 2.24
C SER A 216 9.56 -16.63 0.89
N ARG A 217 9.24 -15.86 -0.15
CA ARG A 217 9.90 -15.94 -1.47
C ARG A 217 11.40 -15.71 -1.37
N LEU A 218 11.82 -14.67 -0.64
CA LEU A 218 13.23 -14.35 -0.46
C LEU A 218 13.98 -15.44 0.32
N ARG A 219 13.38 -16.02 1.37
CA ARG A 219 13.96 -17.15 2.11
C ARG A 219 14.16 -18.36 1.19
N ARG A 220 13.14 -18.70 0.39
CA ARG A 220 13.22 -19.79 -0.59
C ARG A 220 14.28 -19.49 -1.66
N ALA A 221 14.33 -18.25 -2.17
CA ALA A 221 15.35 -17.84 -3.12
C ALA A 221 16.76 -17.98 -2.56
N ALA A 222 17.00 -17.59 -1.30
CA ALA A 222 18.31 -17.73 -0.66
C ALA A 222 18.79 -19.18 -0.65
N ARG A 223 17.89 -20.14 -0.38
CA ARG A 223 18.21 -21.59 -0.42
C ARG A 223 18.54 -22.05 -1.84
N LEU A 224 17.74 -21.64 -2.84
CA LEU A 224 17.95 -22.05 -4.23
C LEU A 224 19.19 -21.40 -4.85
N LEU A 225 19.57 -20.22 -4.40
CA LEU A 225 20.76 -19.51 -4.89
C LEU A 225 22.07 -20.19 -4.49
N VAL A 226 22.08 -21.06 -3.49
CA VAL A 226 23.29 -21.82 -3.09
C VAL A 226 23.72 -22.78 -4.20
N ASP A 227 22.77 -23.32 -4.96
CA ASP A 227 23.06 -24.16 -6.11
C ASP A 227 23.63 -23.34 -7.27
N PRO A 228 24.91 -23.58 -7.67
CA PRO A 228 25.54 -22.86 -8.74
C PRO A 228 24.99 -23.15 -10.14
N GLN A 229 24.33 -24.28 -10.31
CA GLN A 229 23.81 -24.74 -11.60
C GLN A 229 22.46 -24.08 -11.95
N ARG A 230 21.76 -23.52 -10.97
CA ARG A 230 20.50 -22.83 -11.21
C ARG A 230 20.73 -21.41 -11.72
N ALA A 231 20.10 -21.04 -12.83
CA ALA A 231 20.13 -19.65 -13.29
C ALA A 231 19.40 -18.73 -12.28
N ILE A 232 19.89 -17.50 -12.08
CA ILE A 232 19.27 -16.55 -11.15
C ILE A 232 17.87 -16.19 -11.64
N THR A 233 17.66 -16.17 -12.95
CA THR A 233 16.34 -15.94 -13.57
C THR A 233 15.36 -17.05 -13.19
N ASP A 234 15.79 -18.30 -13.27
CA ASP A 234 14.92 -19.44 -12.94
C ASP A 234 14.55 -19.42 -11.45
N VAL A 235 15.53 -19.12 -10.58
CA VAL A 235 15.26 -18.93 -9.15
C VAL A 235 14.21 -17.84 -8.92
N ALA A 236 14.30 -16.71 -9.62
CA ALA A 236 13.35 -15.60 -9.47
C ALA A 236 11.91 -16.06 -9.81
N LEU A 237 11.74 -16.74 -10.94
CA LEU A 237 10.45 -17.22 -11.41
C LEU A 237 9.91 -18.36 -10.51
N ASP A 238 10.75 -19.32 -10.14
CA ASP A 238 10.37 -20.45 -9.29
C ASP A 238 9.86 -20.04 -7.90
N VAL A 239 10.37 -18.94 -7.36
CA VAL A 239 9.89 -18.44 -6.07
C VAL A 239 8.71 -17.48 -6.19
N GLY A 240 8.25 -17.17 -7.42
CA GLY A 240 7.03 -16.42 -7.68
C GLY A 240 7.20 -14.93 -7.98
N PHE A 241 8.41 -14.44 -8.32
CA PHE A 241 8.56 -13.11 -8.85
C PHE A 241 8.18 -13.08 -10.34
N ALA A 242 7.45 -12.06 -10.75
CA ALA A 242 7.02 -11.90 -12.13
C ALA A 242 8.16 -11.54 -13.08
N ASP A 243 9.21 -10.89 -12.57
CA ASP A 243 10.37 -10.48 -13.36
C ASP A 243 11.67 -10.46 -12.54
N LEU A 244 12.78 -10.62 -13.25
CA LEU A 244 14.12 -10.67 -12.69
C LEU A 244 14.55 -9.34 -12.04
N SER A 245 14.17 -8.21 -12.62
CA SER A 245 14.58 -6.89 -12.15
C SER A 245 13.99 -6.57 -10.78
N ASN A 246 12.70 -6.87 -10.60
CA ASN A 246 12.01 -6.75 -9.31
C ASN A 246 12.62 -7.70 -8.28
N PHE A 247 12.90 -8.95 -8.67
CA PHE A 247 13.58 -9.91 -7.79
C PHE A 247 14.93 -9.35 -7.31
N ILE A 248 15.82 -8.95 -8.23
CA ILE A 248 17.16 -8.45 -7.90
C ILE A 248 17.08 -7.25 -6.94
N ARG A 249 16.20 -6.29 -7.23
CA ARG A 249 16.00 -5.09 -6.40
C ARG A 249 15.49 -5.44 -5.01
N THR A 250 14.47 -6.31 -4.93
CA THR A 250 13.86 -6.72 -3.67
C THR A 250 14.82 -7.57 -2.83
N PHE A 251 15.52 -8.51 -3.46
CA PHE A 251 16.54 -9.33 -2.79
C PHE A 251 17.69 -8.48 -2.27
N ARG A 252 18.21 -7.55 -3.10
CA ARG A 252 19.29 -6.64 -2.68
C ARG A 252 18.89 -5.76 -1.50
N ARG A 253 17.64 -5.27 -1.47
CA ARG A 253 17.13 -4.49 -0.34
C ARG A 253 17.09 -5.31 0.94
N ALA A 254 16.69 -6.57 0.86
CA ALA A 254 16.57 -7.47 2.01
C ALA A 254 17.93 -8.01 2.47
N ALA A 255 18.78 -8.45 1.54
CA ALA A 255 20.03 -9.13 1.81
C ALA A 255 21.26 -8.18 1.86
N GLY A 256 21.10 -6.90 1.50
CA GLY A 256 22.20 -5.95 1.39
C GLY A 256 23.12 -6.17 0.18
N VAL A 257 23.00 -7.30 -0.51
CA VAL A 257 23.81 -7.69 -1.67
C VAL A 257 22.94 -8.24 -2.79
N SER A 258 23.45 -8.23 -4.04
CA SER A 258 22.75 -8.83 -5.17
C SER A 258 22.67 -10.36 -5.03
N PRO A 259 21.70 -11.03 -5.70
CA PRO A 259 21.59 -12.50 -5.70
C PRO A 259 22.88 -13.20 -6.14
N GLY A 260 23.58 -12.65 -7.15
CA GLY A 260 24.89 -13.19 -7.61
C GLY A 260 26.00 -13.04 -6.57
N ALA A 261 26.05 -11.92 -5.86
CA ALA A 261 26.99 -11.73 -4.75
C ALA A 261 26.67 -12.67 -3.57
N PHE A 262 25.38 -12.82 -3.24
CA PHE A 262 24.92 -13.77 -2.22
C PHE A 262 25.37 -15.21 -2.54
N ARG A 263 25.19 -15.65 -3.80
CA ARG A 263 25.67 -16.97 -4.27
C ARG A 263 27.16 -17.16 -4.06
N ARG A 264 27.98 -16.14 -4.40
CA ARG A 264 29.44 -16.21 -4.16
C ARG A 264 29.77 -16.28 -2.67
N ALA A 265 29.08 -15.50 -1.85
CA ALA A 265 29.26 -15.52 -0.40
C ALA A 265 28.92 -16.89 0.21
N ALA A 266 27.81 -17.51 -0.24
CA ALA A 266 27.41 -18.83 0.19
C ALA A 266 28.41 -19.93 -0.20
N ARG A 267 29.25 -19.67 -1.22
CA ARG A 267 30.36 -20.57 -1.65
C ARG A 267 31.69 -20.27 -0.96
N GLY A 268 31.72 -19.49 0.10
CA GLY A 268 32.91 -19.24 0.91
C GLY A 268 33.64 -17.92 0.65
N ASP A 269 33.09 -17.01 -0.17
CA ASP A 269 33.65 -15.68 -0.34
C ASP A 269 33.34 -14.80 0.90
N ARG A 270 34.24 -14.91 1.91
CA ARG A 270 34.11 -14.23 3.21
C ARG A 270 34.10 -12.72 3.11
N LYS A 271 34.73 -12.12 2.09
CA LYS A 271 34.79 -10.66 1.92
C LYS A 271 33.40 -10.09 1.63
N ILE A 272 32.56 -10.82 0.90
CA ILE A 272 31.19 -10.39 0.61
C ILE A 272 30.31 -10.46 1.86
N LEU A 273 30.45 -11.50 2.69
CA LEU A 273 29.71 -11.63 3.96
C LEU A 273 30.06 -10.52 4.94
N GLN A 274 31.36 -10.20 5.09
CA GLN A 274 31.79 -9.10 5.96
C GLN A 274 31.28 -7.74 5.49
N ALA A 275 31.32 -7.47 4.18
CA ALA A 275 30.78 -6.23 3.60
C ALA A 275 29.25 -6.12 3.75
N SER A 276 28.52 -7.24 3.81
CA SER A 276 27.07 -7.26 4.02
C SER A 276 26.70 -6.97 5.46
N LEU A 277 27.41 -7.58 6.41
CA LEU A 277 27.18 -7.37 7.86
C LEU A 277 27.45 -5.93 8.28
N ALA A 278 28.44 -5.27 7.66
CA ALA A 278 28.76 -3.86 7.92
C ALA A 278 27.72 -2.87 7.35
N ARG A 279 26.81 -3.31 6.47
CA ARG A 279 25.81 -2.47 5.80
C ARG A 279 24.37 -2.71 6.24
N LEU A 280 24.12 -3.65 7.16
CA LEU A 280 22.80 -3.81 7.76
C LEU A 280 22.53 -2.57 8.62
N PRO A 281 21.40 -1.83 8.40
CA PRO A 281 21.02 -0.80 9.33
C PRO A 281 20.84 -1.47 10.69
N GLN A 282 21.52 -0.93 11.70
CA GLN A 282 21.29 -1.32 13.08
C GLN A 282 19.80 -1.10 13.34
N ALA A 283 19.10 -2.17 13.71
CA ALA A 283 17.70 -2.09 14.11
C ALA A 283 17.61 -1.15 15.30
N LEU A 284 16.94 -0.01 15.11
CA LEU A 284 16.39 0.83 16.16
C LEU A 284 15.04 0.25 16.57
#